data_9755e053e9bb4adb6d8903b047e0b3dc
#
_entry.id   9755e053e9bb4adb6d8903b047e0b3dc
#
_cell.length_a   1.000
_cell.length_b   1.000
_cell.length_c   1.000
_cell.angle_alpha   90.00
_cell.angle_beta   90.00
_cell.angle_gamma   90.00
#
_symmetry.space_group_name_H-M   'P 1'
#
loop_
_entity.id
_entity.type
_entity.pdbx_description
1 polymer ?
#
loop_
_entity_poly.entity_id
_entity_poly.type
_entity_poly.pdbx_seq_one_letter_code
_entity_poly.pdbx_strand_id
1 'polypeptide(L)'
;EGGEVVTSGLLDFFLYCAMDSTYRAKHLDGTWLSGFAGSLAREALELYRLPYAQAVKKSKRFDHVERMTDVAKVASNYIDLGNQCGEGWFLTGDMIDLIEKGAKQIVCLQPFGCLPNHVSGKGMVKTLSAAYPDVRIAAIDYDPGSSAVNQANRLKLLLATMFE
;
A
#
# COMPACT_ATOMS: atom_id res chain seq x y z
N GLU A 1 -22.42 -1.55 9.35
CA GLU A 1 -22.19 -0.13 9.62
C GLU A 1 -22.35 0.75 8.36
N GLY A 2 -22.47 0.17 7.16
CA GLY A 2 -22.74 0.89 5.89
C GLY A 2 -21.52 1.47 5.18
N GLY A 3 -20.32 1.16 5.63
CA GLY A 3 -19.08 1.59 4.98
C GLY A 3 -18.72 0.72 3.78
N GLU A 4 -18.18 1.31 2.72
CA GLU A 4 -17.54 0.61 1.62
C GLU A 4 -16.07 0.37 1.96
N VAL A 5 -15.59 -0.86 1.74
CA VAL A 5 -14.19 -1.24 1.99
C VAL A 5 -13.47 -1.43 0.66
N VAL A 6 -12.38 -0.69 0.49
CA VAL A 6 -11.49 -0.82 -0.67
C VAL A 6 -10.15 -1.37 -0.17
N THR A 7 -9.59 -2.31 -0.90
CA THR A 7 -8.28 -2.90 -0.62
C THR A 7 -7.44 -2.89 -1.89
N SER A 8 -6.13 -2.81 -1.72
CA SER A 8 -5.18 -3.03 -2.81
C SER A 8 -5.35 -4.42 -3.42
N GLY A 9 -5.04 -4.52 -4.70
CA GLY A 9 -5.10 -5.78 -5.44
C GLY A 9 -3.90 -6.69 -5.11
N LEU A 10 -4.13 -7.99 -5.03
CA LEU A 10 -3.04 -8.97 -4.88
C LEU A 10 -2.00 -8.85 -6.01
N LEU A 11 -2.41 -8.47 -7.20
CA LEU A 11 -1.52 -8.27 -8.34
C LEU A 11 -0.55 -7.09 -8.10
N ASP A 12 -0.96 -6.07 -7.36
CA ASP A 12 -0.10 -4.93 -7.04
C ASP A 12 1.08 -5.36 -6.16
N PHE A 13 0.85 -6.27 -5.21
CA PHE A 13 1.92 -6.89 -4.44
C PHE A 13 2.89 -7.70 -5.33
N PHE A 14 2.40 -8.47 -6.29
CA PHE A 14 3.28 -9.19 -7.23
C PHE A 14 4.07 -8.23 -8.14
N LEU A 15 3.48 -7.13 -8.57
CA LEU A 15 4.17 -6.07 -9.31
C LEU A 15 5.27 -5.43 -8.46
N TYR A 16 5.00 -5.16 -7.19
CA TYR A 16 6.02 -4.70 -6.25
C TYR A 16 7.16 -5.72 -6.12
N CYS A 17 6.86 -7.01 -5.93
CA CYS A 17 7.88 -8.06 -5.87
C CYS A 17 8.73 -8.13 -7.15
N ALA A 18 8.13 -7.96 -8.33
CA ALA A 18 8.88 -7.90 -9.59
C ALA A 18 9.78 -6.66 -9.69
N MET A 19 9.40 -5.55 -9.03
CA MET A 19 10.23 -4.34 -8.95
C MET A 19 11.35 -4.44 -7.92
N ASP A 20 11.25 -5.31 -6.93
CA ASP A 20 12.24 -5.43 -5.84
C ASP A 20 13.66 -5.57 -6.39
N SER A 21 13.88 -6.47 -7.35
CA SER A 21 15.20 -6.66 -7.95
C SER A 21 15.73 -5.42 -8.69
N THR A 22 14.85 -4.62 -9.29
CA THR A 22 15.22 -3.35 -9.95
C THR A 22 15.65 -2.31 -8.92
N TYR A 23 14.90 -2.19 -7.83
CA TYR A 23 15.23 -1.23 -6.76
C TYR A 23 16.43 -1.68 -5.94
N ARG A 24 16.60 -2.97 -5.69
CA ARG A 24 17.80 -3.53 -5.07
C ARG A 24 19.05 -3.23 -5.91
N ALA A 25 18.97 -3.39 -7.23
CA ALA A 25 20.07 -3.05 -8.13
C ALA A 25 20.41 -1.55 -8.12
N LYS A 26 19.43 -0.69 -7.85
CA LYS A 26 19.59 0.77 -7.85
C LYS A 26 20.00 1.34 -6.48
N HIS A 27 19.46 0.82 -5.39
CA HIS A 27 19.57 1.40 -4.06
C HIS A 27 20.37 0.55 -3.06
N LEU A 28 20.58 -0.75 -3.36
CA LEU A 28 21.24 -1.71 -2.48
C LEU A 28 22.34 -2.48 -3.22
N ASP A 29 22.44 -3.77 -2.97
CA ASP A 29 23.49 -4.68 -3.42
C ASP A 29 23.10 -5.57 -4.62
N GLY A 30 22.01 -5.24 -5.30
CA GLY A 30 21.52 -6.01 -6.45
C GLY A 30 22.41 -5.86 -7.70
N THR A 31 22.41 -6.90 -8.57
CA THR A 31 23.12 -6.85 -9.84
C THR A 31 22.30 -6.18 -10.94
N TRP A 32 22.97 -5.55 -11.91
CA TRP A 32 22.26 -4.92 -13.04
C TRP A 32 21.42 -5.92 -13.85
N LEU A 33 21.89 -7.17 -13.96
CA LEU A 33 21.19 -8.24 -14.67
C LEU A 33 19.88 -8.62 -13.96
N SER A 34 19.90 -8.73 -12.64
CA SER A 34 18.70 -8.98 -11.85
C SER A 34 17.72 -7.80 -11.94
N GLY A 35 18.22 -6.58 -11.96
CA GLY A 35 17.41 -5.37 -12.15
C GLY A 35 16.74 -5.33 -13.53
N PHE A 36 17.45 -5.69 -14.57
CA PHE A 36 16.90 -5.80 -15.93
C PHE A 36 15.81 -6.89 -16.01
N ALA A 37 16.09 -8.09 -15.48
CA ALA A 37 15.11 -9.17 -15.44
C ALA A 37 13.84 -8.78 -14.66
N GLY A 38 13.98 -8.10 -13.54
CA GLY A 38 12.84 -7.58 -12.76
C GLY A 38 12.03 -6.54 -13.51
N SER A 39 12.70 -5.65 -14.25
CA SER A 39 12.01 -4.67 -15.09
C SER A 39 11.20 -5.33 -16.19
N LEU A 40 11.74 -6.39 -16.83
CA LEU A 40 11.04 -7.15 -17.85
C LEU A 40 9.83 -7.91 -17.27
N ALA A 41 10.00 -8.55 -16.10
CA ALA A 41 8.92 -9.24 -15.41
C ALA A 41 7.79 -8.28 -15.03
N ARG A 42 8.13 -7.10 -14.51
CA ARG A 42 7.15 -6.05 -14.21
C ARG A 42 6.37 -5.62 -15.47
N GLU A 43 7.05 -5.33 -16.57
CA GLU A 43 6.35 -4.92 -17.80
C GLU A 43 5.43 -6.03 -18.32
N ALA A 44 5.84 -7.31 -18.23
CA ALA A 44 5.00 -8.43 -18.59
C ALA A 44 3.74 -8.52 -17.73
N LEU A 45 3.87 -8.32 -16.42
CA LEU A 45 2.72 -8.27 -15.49
C LEU A 45 1.81 -7.06 -15.75
N GLU A 46 2.39 -5.89 -16.04
CA GLU A 46 1.62 -4.69 -16.41
C GLU A 46 0.82 -4.92 -17.70
N LEU A 47 1.43 -5.56 -18.71
CA LEU A 47 0.73 -5.94 -19.94
C LEU A 47 -0.40 -6.93 -19.66
N TYR A 48 -0.16 -7.92 -18.81
CA TYR A 48 -1.20 -8.88 -18.39
C TYR A 48 -2.36 -8.19 -17.67
N ARG A 49 -2.10 -7.12 -16.92
CA ARG A 49 -3.10 -6.33 -16.19
C ARG A 49 -3.95 -5.42 -17.09
N LEU A 50 -3.51 -5.10 -18.32
CA LEU A 50 -4.20 -4.14 -19.19
C LEU A 50 -5.70 -4.40 -19.40
N PRO A 51 -6.16 -5.65 -19.68
CA PRO A 51 -7.59 -5.90 -19.84
C PRO A 51 -8.41 -5.58 -18.59
N TYR A 52 -7.86 -5.90 -17.42
CA TYR A 52 -8.46 -5.56 -16.13
C TYR A 52 -8.55 -4.05 -15.93
N ALA A 53 -7.44 -3.33 -16.11
CA ALA A 53 -7.39 -1.88 -15.99
C ALA A 53 -8.38 -1.17 -16.94
N GLN A 54 -8.53 -1.68 -18.17
CA GLN A 54 -9.51 -1.17 -19.13
C GLN A 54 -10.96 -1.43 -18.68
N ALA A 55 -11.23 -2.61 -18.09
CA ALA A 55 -12.57 -2.95 -17.57
C ALA A 55 -12.92 -2.04 -16.38
N VAL A 56 -11.99 -1.83 -15.45
CA VAL A 56 -12.14 -0.90 -14.32
C VAL A 56 -12.46 0.51 -14.81
N LYS A 57 -11.66 1.04 -15.74
CA LYS A 57 -11.89 2.36 -16.32
C LYS A 57 -13.25 2.51 -17.01
N LYS A 58 -13.76 1.45 -17.64
CA LYS A 58 -15.08 1.44 -18.28
C LYS A 58 -16.23 1.36 -17.28
N SER A 59 -16.03 0.78 -16.11
CA SER A 59 -17.07 0.55 -15.10
C SER A 59 -17.64 1.84 -14.52
N LYS A 60 -16.88 2.95 -14.51
CA LYS A 60 -17.20 4.24 -13.89
C LYS A 60 -17.53 4.16 -12.39
N ARG A 61 -17.41 2.99 -11.81
CA ARG A 61 -17.69 2.72 -10.39
C ARG A 61 -16.42 2.68 -9.55
N PHE A 62 -15.34 2.16 -10.15
CA PHE A 62 -14.05 1.98 -9.48
C PHE A 62 -13.07 2.99 -10.02
N ASP A 63 -12.15 3.42 -9.16
CA ASP A 63 -11.04 4.27 -9.56
C ASP A 63 -10.10 3.54 -10.52
N HIS A 64 -9.32 4.32 -11.24
CA HIS A 64 -8.34 3.79 -12.16
C HIS A 64 -7.25 3.01 -11.42
N VAL A 65 -6.67 2.06 -12.14
CA VAL A 65 -5.55 1.24 -11.65
C VAL A 65 -4.25 1.95 -11.99
N GLU A 66 -3.55 2.41 -10.96
CA GLU A 66 -2.24 3.06 -11.13
C GLU A 66 -1.16 2.07 -11.54
N ARG A 67 -0.17 2.56 -12.27
CA ARG A 67 1.05 1.78 -12.51
C ARG A 67 1.89 1.74 -11.24
N MET A 68 2.51 0.59 -10.97
CA MET A 68 3.37 0.45 -9.78
C MET A 68 4.53 1.46 -9.75
N THR A 69 5.00 1.92 -10.93
CA THR A 69 5.99 3.00 -11.02
C THR A 69 5.48 4.35 -10.52
N ASP A 70 4.21 4.63 -10.68
CA ASP A 70 3.60 5.88 -10.24
C ASP A 70 3.38 5.85 -8.72
N VAL A 71 2.92 4.71 -8.19
CA VAL A 71 2.86 4.45 -6.75
C VAL A 71 4.24 4.60 -6.10
N ALA A 72 5.29 4.04 -6.69
CA ALA A 72 6.66 4.20 -6.21
C ALA A 72 7.13 5.65 -6.21
N LYS A 73 6.80 6.41 -7.26
CA LYS A 73 7.14 7.82 -7.39
C LYS A 73 6.50 8.66 -6.28
N VAL A 74 5.24 8.41 -5.97
CA VAL A 74 4.55 9.13 -4.88
C VAL A 74 5.09 8.70 -3.53
N ALA A 75 5.29 7.40 -3.30
CA ALA A 75 5.89 6.88 -2.07
C ALA A 75 7.28 7.49 -1.78
N SER A 76 8.10 7.72 -2.81
CA SER A 76 9.45 8.28 -2.67
C SER A 76 9.52 9.68 -2.05
N ASN A 77 8.39 10.40 -2.00
CA ASN A 77 8.31 11.69 -1.31
C ASN A 77 8.28 11.55 0.22
N TYR A 78 7.98 10.36 0.73
CA TYR A 78 7.75 10.11 2.15
C TYR A 78 8.66 9.05 2.74
N ILE A 79 9.05 8.05 1.96
CA ILE A 79 9.89 6.94 2.38
C ILE A 79 10.93 6.61 1.30
N ASP A 80 12.15 6.25 1.72
CA ASP A 80 13.18 5.81 0.80
C ASP A 80 12.81 4.45 0.16
N LEU A 81 12.92 4.37 -1.16
CA LEU A 81 12.60 3.15 -1.92
C LEU A 81 13.61 2.01 -1.68
N GLY A 82 14.69 2.23 -0.97
CA GLY A 82 15.58 1.21 -0.44
C GLY A 82 14.98 0.39 0.70
N ASN A 83 13.83 0.81 1.26
CA ASN A 83 13.07 0.02 2.22
C ASN A 83 12.35 -1.14 1.51
N GLN A 84 13.08 -2.23 1.24
CA GLN A 84 12.63 -3.37 0.43
C GLN A 84 12.34 -4.64 1.26
N CYS A 85 12.40 -4.57 2.59
CA CYS A 85 12.15 -5.72 3.44
C CYS A 85 10.65 -6.05 3.46
N GLY A 86 10.27 -7.26 3.04
CA GLY A 86 8.88 -7.66 2.89
C GLY A 86 8.13 -6.77 1.91
N GLU A 87 7.01 -6.19 2.32
CA GLU A 87 6.23 -5.21 1.53
C GLU A 87 6.90 -3.83 1.44
N GLY A 88 7.87 -3.57 2.30
CA GLY A 88 8.71 -2.38 2.27
C GLY A 88 7.97 -1.07 2.04
N TRP A 89 8.50 -0.22 1.14
CA TRP A 89 7.90 1.06 0.80
C TRP A 89 6.49 0.96 0.20
N PHE A 90 6.12 -0.24 -0.30
CA PHE A 90 4.81 -0.44 -0.92
C PHE A 90 3.66 -0.22 0.06
N LEU A 91 3.80 -0.60 1.34
CA LEU A 91 2.78 -0.31 2.36
C LEU A 91 2.47 1.19 2.49
N THR A 92 3.51 2.02 2.47
CA THR A 92 3.34 3.48 2.49
C THR A 92 2.71 3.97 1.19
N GLY A 93 3.21 3.48 0.05
CA GLY A 93 2.70 3.85 -1.28
C GLY A 93 1.25 3.49 -1.48
N ASP A 94 0.84 2.31 -1.01
CA ASP A 94 -0.53 1.84 -1.07
C ASP A 94 -1.49 2.69 -0.22
N MET A 95 -1.08 3.06 1.00
CA MET A 95 -1.86 4.00 1.81
C MET A 95 -2.06 5.34 1.09
N ILE A 96 -1.02 5.87 0.45
CA ILE A 96 -1.10 7.14 -0.28
C ILE A 96 -2.00 7.00 -1.50
N ASP A 97 -1.86 5.93 -2.27
CA ASP A 97 -2.71 5.66 -3.44
C ASP A 97 -4.20 5.61 -3.06
N LEU A 98 -4.54 4.93 -1.97
CA LEU A 98 -5.90 4.90 -1.43
C LEU A 98 -6.38 6.29 -1.00
N ILE A 99 -5.53 7.09 -0.35
CA ILE A 99 -5.85 8.47 0.06
C ILE A 99 -6.12 9.35 -1.16
N GLU A 100 -5.28 9.29 -2.17
CA GLU A 100 -5.44 10.08 -3.41
C GLU A 100 -6.68 9.68 -4.20
N LYS A 101 -7.15 8.44 -4.06
CA LYS A 101 -8.43 7.93 -4.56
C LYS A 101 -9.64 8.29 -3.68
N GLY A 102 -9.44 9.07 -2.63
CA GLY A 102 -10.50 9.63 -1.81
C GLY A 102 -10.82 8.87 -0.52
N ALA A 103 -10.04 7.84 -0.17
CA ALA A 103 -10.19 7.17 1.12
C ALA A 103 -9.77 8.12 2.26
N LYS A 104 -10.69 8.44 3.14
CA LYS A 104 -10.42 9.30 4.31
C LYS A 104 -10.11 8.50 5.58
N GLN A 105 -10.46 7.22 5.61
CA GLN A 105 -10.19 6.31 6.72
C GLN A 105 -9.35 5.14 6.20
N ILE A 106 -8.16 4.98 6.76
CA ILE A 106 -7.23 3.92 6.43
C ILE A 106 -7.08 2.97 7.62
N VAL A 107 -7.24 1.69 7.38
CA VAL A 107 -6.90 0.65 8.35
C VAL A 107 -5.61 -0.03 7.91
N CYS A 108 -4.55 0.16 8.66
CA CYS A 108 -3.30 -0.55 8.46
C CYS A 108 -3.28 -1.80 9.36
N LEU A 109 -3.45 -2.98 8.77
CA LEU A 109 -3.45 -4.24 9.51
C LEU A 109 -2.02 -4.62 9.90
N GLN A 110 -1.83 -4.96 11.17
CA GLN A 110 -0.51 -5.22 11.76
C GLN A 110 -0.43 -6.67 12.27
N PRO A 111 0.27 -7.58 11.61
CA PRO A 111 0.69 -8.82 12.25
C PRO A 111 1.72 -8.51 13.33
N PHE A 112 1.66 -9.19 14.49
CA PHE A 112 2.60 -8.98 15.57
C PHE A 112 4.03 -9.30 15.12
N GLY A 113 4.96 -8.38 15.42
CA GLY A 113 6.38 -8.56 15.09
C GLY A 113 6.72 -8.46 13.59
N CYS A 114 5.76 -8.09 12.72
CA CYS A 114 6.03 -7.87 11.30
C CYS A 114 6.81 -6.57 11.10
N LEU A 115 8.10 -6.69 10.78
CA LEU A 115 9.01 -5.55 10.63
C LEU A 115 8.53 -4.53 9.59
N PRO A 116 8.22 -4.90 8.33
CA PRO A 116 7.78 -3.93 7.34
C PRO A 116 6.49 -3.19 7.76
N ASN A 117 5.53 -3.90 8.38
CA ASN A 117 4.33 -3.25 8.89
C ASN A 117 4.63 -2.24 10.01
N HIS A 118 5.61 -2.52 10.87
CA HIS A 118 6.00 -1.58 11.92
C HIS A 118 6.76 -0.36 11.38
N VAL A 119 7.63 -0.55 10.38
CA VAL A 119 8.46 0.51 9.80
C VAL A 119 7.68 1.30 8.76
N SER A 120 7.25 0.64 7.69
CA SER A 120 6.65 1.28 6.49
C SER A 120 5.13 1.41 6.55
N GLY A 121 4.46 0.69 7.47
CA GLY A 121 3.04 0.85 7.77
C GLY A 121 2.84 1.80 8.94
N LYS A 122 2.82 1.28 10.16
CA LYS A 122 2.57 2.02 11.40
C LYS A 122 3.56 3.19 11.62
N GLY A 123 4.84 2.99 11.28
CA GLY A 123 5.87 4.03 11.44
C GLY A 123 5.60 5.28 10.60
N MET A 124 4.90 5.14 9.49
CA MET A 124 4.58 6.24 8.58
C MET A 124 3.28 6.98 8.92
N VAL A 125 2.47 6.47 9.86
CA VAL A 125 1.17 7.06 10.23
C VAL A 125 1.30 8.54 10.59
N LYS A 126 2.27 8.90 11.42
CA LYS A 126 2.47 10.31 11.83
C LYS A 126 2.82 11.21 10.64
N THR A 127 3.69 10.74 9.76
CA THR A 127 4.12 11.48 8.56
C THR A 127 2.94 11.69 7.61
N LEU A 128 2.18 10.64 7.34
CA LEU A 128 1.02 10.71 6.46
C LEU A 128 -0.12 11.55 7.06
N SER A 129 -0.39 11.43 8.37
CA SER A 129 -1.39 12.28 9.04
C SER A 129 -1.02 13.76 9.04
N ALA A 130 0.27 14.09 9.01
CA ALA A 130 0.72 15.49 8.87
C ALA A 130 0.57 16.00 7.43
N ALA A 131 0.79 15.14 6.43
CA ALA A 131 0.64 15.48 5.02
C ALA A 131 -0.84 15.53 4.58
N TYR A 132 -1.67 14.68 5.16
CA TYR A 132 -3.10 14.55 4.84
C TYR A 132 -3.96 14.73 6.12
N PRO A 133 -4.16 15.97 6.60
CA PRO A 133 -4.80 16.25 7.88
C PRO A 133 -6.27 15.79 7.96
N ASP A 134 -6.94 15.66 6.81
CA ASP A 134 -8.33 15.18 6.70
C ASP A 134 -8.45 13.65 6.71
N VAL A 135 -7.33 12.93 6.74
CA VAL A 135 -7.29 11.47 6.72
C VAL A 135 -7.05 10.92 8.13
N ARG A 136 -7.75 9.86 8.48
CA ARG A 136 -7.58 9.12 9.73
C ARG A 136 -6.97 7.76 9.43
N ILE A 137 -5.83 7.46 10.03
CA ILE A 137 -5.12 6.19 9.84
C ILE A 137 -5.07 5.46 11.18
N ALA A 138 -5.61 4.25 11.21
CA ALA A 138 -5.59 3.38 12.39
C ALA A 138 -4.73 2.14 12.10
N ALA A 139 -3.66 1.96 12.86
CA ALA A 139 -2.89 0.71 12.87
C ALA A 139 -3.53 -0.26 13.86
N ILE A 140 -3.98 -1.41 13.40
CA ILE A 140 -4.71 -2.40 14.21
C ILE A 140 -3.98 -3.73 14.17
N ASP A 141 -3.62 -4.25 15.36
CA ASP A 141 -2.93 -5.53 15.48
C ASP A 141 -3.93 -6.68 15.22
N TYR A 142 -3.55 -7.58 14.30
CA TYR A 142 -4.33 -8.75 13.88
C TYR A 142 -3.46 -10.01 14.00
N ASP A 143 -3.48 -10.60 15.17
CA ASP A 143 -2.79 -11.86 15.46
C ASP A 143 -3.66 -12.72 16.40
N PRO A 144 -3.38 -14.03 16.52
CA PRO A 144 -4.20 -14.94 17.34
C PRO A 144 -4.30 -14.56 18.82
N GLY A 145 -3.36 -13.77 19.34
CA GLY A 145 -3.36 -13.28 20.71
C GLY A 145 -4.06 -11.94 20.91
N SER A 146 -4.47 -11.28 19.82
CA SER A 146 -5.11 -9.96 19.91
C SER A 146 -6.55 -10.05 20.43
N SER A 147 -6.94 -9.05 21.21
CA SER A 147 -8.31 -8.93 21.71
C SER A 147 -9.26 -8.49 20.58
N ALA A 148 -10.20 -9.36 20.20
CA ALA A 148 -11.27 -9.03 19.25
C ALA A 148 -12.09 -7.81 19.66
N VAL A 149 -12.29 -7.60 20.97
CA VAL A 149 -12.98 -6.42 21.51
C VAL A 149 -12.16 -5.15 21.25
N ASN A 150 -10.85 -5.21 21.44
CA ASN A 150 -9.98 -4.05 21.18
C ASN A 150 -9.94 -3.72 19.69
N GLN A 151 -9.85 -4.72 18.80
CA GLN A 151 -9.93 -4.54 17.35
C GLN A 151 -11.25 -3.88 16.96
N ALA A 152 -12.38 -4.41 17.44
CA ALA A 152 -13.70 -3.86 17.15
C ALA A 152 -13.86 -2.41 17.66
N ASN A 153 -13.34 -2.10 18.85
CA ASN A 153 -13.40 -0.75 19.40
C ASN A 153 -12.57 0.25 18.58
N ARG A 154 -11.38 -0.14 18.13
CA ARG A 154 -10.54 0.70 17.25
C ARG A 154 -11.20 0.97 15.89
N LEU A 155 -11.81 -0.07 15.28
CA LEU A 155 -12.58 0.10 14.05
C LEU A 155 -13.78 1.03 14.26
N LYS A 156 -14.56 0.83 15.32
CA LYS A 156 -15.70 1.70 15.63
C LYS A 156 -15.28 3.15 15.85
N LEU A 157 -14.15 3.37 16.53
CA LEU A 157 -13.63 4.71 16.75
C LEU A 157 -13.25 5.38 15.42
N LEU A 158 -12.59 4.63 14.51
CA LEU A 158 -12.26 5.13 13.18
C LEU A 158 -13.51 5.44 12.35
N LEU A 159 -14.51 4.54 12.37
CA LEU A 159 -15.77 4.73 11.65
C LEU A 159 -16.60 5.90 12.21
N ALA A 160 -16.55 6.14 13.50
CA ALA A 160 -17.26 7.29 14.11
C ALA A 160 -16.82 8.63 13.51
N THR A 161 -15.55 8.73 13.07
CA THR A 161 -15.01 9.94 12.40
C THR A 161 -15.45 10.11 10.95
N MET A 162 -16.20 9.16 10.37
CA MET A 162 -16.73 9.28 9.01
C MET A 162 -17.94 10.23 8.91
N PHE A 163 -18.59 10.47 10.03
CA PHE A 163 -19.86 11.19 10.09
C PHE A 163 -19.73 12.59 10.74
N GLU A 164 -18.51 12.97 11.07
CA GLU A 164 -18.15 14.33 11.51
C GLU A 164 -17.67 15.19 10.33
#